data_a0d05d9696665845c5aa6c6f1bca5ef9
#
_entry.id   a0d05d9696665845c5aa6c6f1bca5ef9
#
_cell.length_a   1.000
_cell.length_b   1.000
_cell.length_c   1.000
_cell.angle_alpha   90.00
_cell.angle_beta   90.00
_cell.angle_gamma   90.00
#
_symmetry.space_group_name_H-M   'P 1'
#
loop_
_entity.id
_entity.type
_entity.pdbx_description
1 polymer ?
#
loop_
_entity_poly.entity_id
_entity_poly.type
_entity_poly.pdbx_seq_one_letter_code
_entity_poly.pdbx_strand_id
1 'polypeptide(L)'
;MDKYEMNLKIEQIKQLAAKKSYKEAAAIAKEMSWHKVKDWNALATVINVQEAVGDYEEARDMAILAYNRNLGGRKLVYKLTEIMIKLKQFDDADGLYEEYERMSQHDVSRYILYYILRKAEGASDNELVEILED
;
A
#
# COMPACT_ATOMS: atom_id res chain seq x y z
N MET A 1 25.16 -6.12 2.33
CA MET A 1 24.68 -6.56 0.99
C MET A 1 25.01 -5.48 -0.01
N ASP A 2 25.74 -5.82 -1.08
CA ASP A 2 26.07 -4.85 -2.11
C ASP A 2 24.93 -4.70 -3.13
N LYS A 3 25.09 -3.73 -4.03
CA LYS A 3 24.05 -3.41 -5.01
C LYS A 3 23.73 -4.60 -5.92
N TYR A 4 24.74 -5.37 -6.29
CA TYR A 4 24.55 -6.53 -7.17
C TYR A 4 23.69 -7.60 -6.49
N GLU A 5 24.00 -7.92 -5.22
CA GLU A 5 23.23 -8.89 -4.46
C GLU A 5 21.80 -8.41 -4.25
N MET A 6 21.61 -7.12 -3.98
CA MET A 6 20.28 -6.54 -3.82
C MET A 6 19.47 -6.69 -5.11
N ASN A 7 20.08 -6.39 -6.27
CA ASN A 7 19.38 -6.53 -7.55
C ASN A 7 18.99 -7.97 -7.84
N LEU A 8 19.86 -8.93 -7.52
CA LEU A 8 19.54 -10.34 -7.68
C LEU A 8 18.35 -10.76 -6.80
N LYS A 9 18.34 -10.32 -5.56
CA LYS A 9 17.24 -10.66 -4.63
C LYS A 9 15.93 -9.99 -5.07
N ILE A 10 15.98 -8.78 -5.55
CA ILE A 10 14.79 -8.09 -6.09
C ILE A 10 14.24 -8.88 -7.29
N GLU A 11 15.10 -9.35 -8.19
CA GLU A 11 14.65 -10.17 -9.31
C GLU A 11 14.03 -11.49 -8.84
N GLN A 12 14.62 -12.13 -7.82
CA GLN A 12 14.04 -13.34 -7.24
C GLN A 12 12.65 -13.07 -6.68
N ILE A 13 12.49 -11.95 -5.95
CA ILE A 13 11.19 -11.56 -5.40
C ILE A 13 10.18 -11.37 -6.53
N LYS A 14 10.55 -10.68 -7.59
CA LYS A 14 9.66 -10.45 -8.73
C LYS A 14 9.23 -11.76 -9.40
N GLN A 15 10.18 -12.68 -9.58
CA GLN A 15 9.87 -14.00 -10.18
C GLN A 15 8.96 -14.81 -9.28
N LEU A 16 9.21 -14.83 -7.98
CA LEU A 16 8.37 -15.55 -7.02
C LEU A 16 6.97 -14.96 -6.96
N ALA A 17 6.86 -13.64 -6.99
CA ALA A 17 5.57 -12.95 -7.00
C ALA A 17 4.78 -13.29 -8.26
N ALA A 18 5.45 -13.36 -9.41
CA ALA A 18 4.81 -13.73 -10.68
C ALA A 18 4.26 -15.15 -10.63
N LYS A 19 4.90 -16.04 -9.88
CA LYS A 19 4.46 -17.43 -9.67
C LYS A 19 3.49 -17.56 -8.50
N LYS A 20 3.15 -16.46 -7.85
CA LYS A 20 2.31 -16.41 -6.66
C LYS A 20 2.90 -17.14 -5.44
N SER A 21 4.22 -17.30 -5.41
CA SER A 21 4.95 -17.87 -4.26
C SER A 21 5.25 -16.77 -3.24
N TYR A 22 4.19 -16.20 -2.67
CA TYR A 22 4.28 -14.98 -1.86
C TYR A 22 5.03 -15.19 -0.54
N LYS A 23 4.88 -16.35 0.10
CA LYS A 23 5.59 -16.62 1.36
C LYS A 23 7.10 -16.61 1.17
N GLU A 24 7.58 -17.24 0.09
CA GLU A 24 9.00 -17.28 -0.23
C GLU A 24 9.51 -15.88 -0.58
N ALA A 25 8.74 -15.14 -1.37
CA ALA A 25 9.10 -13.78 -1.74
C ALA A 25 9.18 -12.86 -0.50
N ALA A 26 8.22 -12.98 0.41
CA ALA A 26 8.21 -12.21 1.65
C ALA A 26 9.41 -12.52 2.54
N ALA A 27 9.80 -13.81 2.60
CA ALA A 27 10.97 -14.23 3.38
C ALA A 27 12.26 -13.57 2.84
N ILE A 28 12.42 -13.52 1.52
CA ILE A 28 13.57 -12.86 0.91
C ILE A 28 13.54 -11.36 1.22
N ALA A 29 12.37 -10.74 1.11
CA ALA A 29 12.20 -9.31 1.38
C ALA A 29 12.61 -8.93 2.81
N LYS A 30 12.32 -9.80 3.79
CA LYS A 30 12.68 -9.56 5.19
C LYS A 30 14.18 -9.49 5.43
N GLU A 31 14.97 -10.16 4.60
CA GLU A 31 16.43 -10.18 4.73
C GLU A 31 17.09 -8.93 4.19
N MET A 32 16.34 -8.09 3.47
CA MET A 32 16.88 -6.95 2.75
C MET A 32 16.73 -5.65 3.51
N SER A 33 17.66 -4.74 3.25
CA SER A 33 17.63 -3.37 3.76
C SER A 33 17.10 -2.47 2.65
N TRP A 34 15.85 -2.04 2.78
CA TRP A 34 15.13 -1.34 1.70
C TRP A 34 15.39 0.17 1.65
N HIS A 35 15.99 0.74 2.68
CA HIS A 35 16.15 2.19 2.78
C HIS A 35 17.00 2.81 1.65
N LYS A 36 17.77 1.99 0.92
CA LYS A 36 18.56 2.45 -0.22
C LYS A 36 17.91 2.16 -1.56
N VAL A 37 16.82 1.43 -1.58
CA VAL A 37 16.13 1.06 -2.82
C VAL A 37 15.20 2.19 -3.22
N LYS A 38 15.36 2.71 -4.43
CA LYS A 38 14.57 3.82 -4.96
C LYS A 38 13.67 3.42 -6.14
N ASP A 39 13.74 2.18 -6.56
CA ASP A 39 12.93 1.67 -7.66
C ASP A 39 11.51 1.43 -7.20
N TRP A 40 10.56 2.22 -7.70
CA TRP A 40 9.15 2.09 -7.36
C TRP A 40 8.60 0.71 -7.68
N ASN A 41 8.98 0.13 -8.83
CA ASN A 41 8.47 -1.20 -9.22
C ASN A 41 8.87 -2.26 -8.21
N ALA A 42 10.10 -2.19 -7.69
CA ALA A 42 10.58 -3.12 -6.66
C ALA A 42 9.79 -2.94 -5.36
N LEU A 43 9.62 -1.70 -4.91
CA LEU A 43 8.89 -1.40 -3.68
C LEU A 43 7.42 -1.81 -3.79
N ALA A 44 6.78 -1.52 -4.93
CA ALA A 44 5.38 -1.90 -5.16
C ALA A 44 5.19 -3.41 -5.13
N THR A 45 6.12 -4.15 -5.75
CA THR A 45 6.07 -5.62 -5.75
C THR A 45 6.15 -6.15 -4.31
N VAL A 46 7.06 -5.62 -3.51
CA VAL A 46 7.23 -6.07 -2.12
C VAL A 46 6.01 -5.73 -1.28
N ILE A 47 5.44 -4.55 -1.44
CA ILE A 47 4.21 -4.17 -0.73
C ILE A 47 3.09 -5.16 -1.07
N ASN A 48 2.90 -5.48 -2.35
CA ASN A 48 1.87 -6.43 -2.77
C ASN A 48 2.11 -7.82 -2.20
N VAL A 49 3.36 -8.27 -2.17
CA VAL A 49 3.74 -9.56 -1.58
C VAL A 49 3.40 -9.60 -0.10
N GLN A 50 3.77 -8.55 0.64
CA GLN A 50 3.52 -8.47 2.07
C GLN A 50 2.02 -8.45 2.39
N GLU A 51 1.22 -7.74 1.60
CA GLU A 51 -0.24 -7.78 1.73
C GLU A 51 -0.79 -9.19 1.47
N ALA A 52 -0.26 -9.86 0.45
CA ALA A 52 -0.74 -11.20 0.06
C ALA A 52 -0.53 -12.22 1.18
N VAL A 53 0.53 -12.09 1.97
CA VAL A 53 0.79 -12.98 3.11
C VAL A 53 0.19 -12.46 4.42
N GLY A 54 -0.46 -11.31 4.40
CA GLY A 54 -1.11 -10.74 5.59
C GLY A 54 -0.19 -9.94 6.51
N ASP A 55 1.02 -9.64 6.08
CA ASP A 55 1.98 -8.83 6.85
C ASP A 55 1.72 -7.33 6.63
N TYR A 56 0.57 -6.87 7.11
CA TYR A 56 0.14 -5.48 6.86
C TYR A 56 1.03 -4.45 7.55
N GLU A 57 1.62 -4.77 8.69
CA GLU A 57 2.53 -3.84 9.37
C GLU A 57 3.79 -3.62 8.54
N GLU A 58 4.36 -4.69 7.99
CA GLU A 58 5.52 -4.58 7.11
C GLU A 58 5.19 -3.89 5.80
N ALA A 59 4.01 -4.18 5.23
CA ALA A 59 3.54 -3.51 4.03
C ALA A 59 3.37 -2.01 4.28
N ARG A 60 2.82 -1.62 5.44
CA ARG A 60 2.70 -0.22 5.85
C ARG A 60 4.07 0.45 5.90
N ASP A 61 5.02 -0.16 6.59
CA ASP A 61 6.35 0.42 6.76
C ASP A 61 7.05 0.62 5.41
N MET A 62 6.89 -0.34 4.51
CA MET A 62 7.44 -0.24 3.15
C MET A 62 6.75 0.86 2.35
N ALA A 63 5.43 0.96 2.48
CA ALA A 63 4.65 2.00 1.80
C ALA A 63 5.02 3.40 2.33
N ILE A 64 5.23 3.53 3.64
CA ILE A 64 5.69 4.79 4.24
C ILE A 64 7.07 5.17 3.70
N LEU A 65 7.96 4.19 3.56
CA LEU A 65 9.28 4.44 2.98
C LEU A 65 9.16 5.03 1.57
N ALA A 66 8.32 4.44 0.73
CA ALA A 66 8.07 4.94 -0.62
C ALA A 66 7.39 6.32 -0.60
N TYR A 67 6.43 6.50 0.29
CA TYR A 67 5.72 7.77 0.46
C TYR A 67 6.68 8.91 0.79
N ASN A 68 7.59 8.67 1.73
CA ASN A 68 8.56 9.69 2.15
C ASN A 68 9.55 10.05 1.05
N ARG A 69 9.68 9.19 0.04
CA ARG A 69 10.53 9.42 -1.13
C ARG A 69 9.76 9.98 -2.32
N ASN A 70 8.49 10.29 -2.13
CA ASN A 70 7.60 10.78 -3.20
C ASN A 70 7.50 9.80 -4.38
N LEU A 71 7.53 8.51 -4.09
CA LEU A 71 7.36 7.46 -5.09
C LEU A 71 5.90 7.01 -5.13
N GLY A 72 5.48 6.48 -6.29
CA GLY A 72 4.18 5.85 -6.45
C GLY A 72 2.99 6.78 -6.61
N GLY A 73 3.13 8.05 -6.27
CA GLY A 73 2.09 9.05 -6.48
C GLY A 73 0.74 8.66 -5.88
N ARG A 74 -0.32 8.94 -6.63
CA ARG A 74 -1.70 8.70 -6.21
C ARG A 74 -1.98 7.24 -5.85
N LYS A 75 -1.42 6.31 -6.62
CA LYS A 75 -1.62 4.88 -6.39
C LYS A 75 -1.08 4.45 -5.03
N LEU A 76 0.06 4.99 -4.63
CA LEU A 76 0.65 4.66 -3.33
C LEU A 76 -0.20 5.23 -2.18
N VAL A 77 -0.67 6.47 -2.32
CA VAL A 77 -1.52 7.08 -1.28
C VAL A 77 -2.79 6.24 -1.08
N TYR A 78 -3.40 5.78 -2.17
CA TYR A 78 -4.55 4.89 -2.11
C TYR A 78 -4.20 3.59 -1.37
N LYS A 79 -3.12 2.95 -1.77
CA LYS A 79 -2.67 1.68 -1.18
C LYS A 79 -2.36 1.84 0.30
N LEU A 80 -1.65 2.89 0.68
CA LEU A 80 -1.32 3.14 2.07
C LEU A 80 -2.57 3.40 2.91
N THR A 81 -3.55 4.12 2.36
CA THR A 81 -4.83 4.32 3.02
C THR A 81 -5.51 2.98 3.31
N GLU A 82 -5.56 2.09 2.31
CA GLU A 82 -6.15 0.76 2.50
C GLU A 82 -5.44 -0.05 3.58
N ILE A 83 -4.10 0.00 3.60
CA ILE A 83 -3.30 -0.70 4.61
C ILE A 83 -3.60 -0.15 6.01
N MET A 84 -3.67 1.18 6.14
CA MET A 84 -3.99 1.82 7.43
C MET A 84 -5.38 1.42 7.92
N ILE A 85 -6.34 1.31 7.01
CA ILE A 85 -7.69 0.83 7.35
C ILE A 85 -7.65 -0.59 7.89
N LYS A 86 -6.90 -1.48 7.24
CA LYS A 86 -6.77 -2.87 7.68
C LYS A 86 -6.11 -2.99 9.05
N LEU A 87 -5.20 -2.07 9.35
CA LEU A 87 -4.54 -2.00 10.66
C LEU A 87 -5.34 -1.21 11.69
N LYS A 88 -6.52 -0.71 11.30
CA LYS A 88 -7.39 0.11 12.15
C LYS A 88 -6.74 1.40 12.63
N GLN A 89 -5.81 1.93 11.84
CA GLN A 89 -5.16 3.21 12.09
C GLN A 89 -5.96 4.31 11.37
N PHE A 90 -7.15 4.60 11.88
CA PHE A 90 -8.13 5.42 11.18
C PHE A 90 -7.74 6.89 11.09
N ASP A 91 -7.06 7.43 12.09
CA ASP A 91 -6.61 8.82 12.02
C ASP A 91 -5.61 9.02 10.89
N ASP A 92 -4.68 8.08 10.75
CA ASP A 92 -3.71 8.11 9.64
C ASP A 92 -4.41 7.91 8.30
N ALA A 93 -5.38 6.99 8.25
CA ALA A 93 -6.14 6.74 7.04
C ALA A 93 -6.95 7.97 6.61
N ASP A 94 -7.55 8.68 7.56
CA ASP A 94 -8.31 9.91 7.27
C ASP A 94 -7.39 10.98 6.64
N GLY A 95 -6.20 11.18 7.20
CA GLY A 95 -5.24 12.15 6.66
C GLY A 95 -4.78 11.80 5.25
N LEU A 96 -4.51 10.51 5.02
CA LEU A 96 -4.13 10.04 3.68
C LEU A 96 -5.29 10.15 2.69
N TYR A 97 -6.51 9.88 3.13
CA TYR A 97 -7.68 10.06 2.27
C TYR A 97 -7.84 11.52 1.84
N GLU A 98 -7.65 12.46 2.75
CA GLU A 98 -7.73 13.88 2.41
C GLU A 98 -6.70 14.25 1.35
N GLU A 99 -5.48 13.71 1.46
CA GLU A 99 -4.45 13.92 0.46
C GLU A 99 -4.85 13.31 -0.88
N TYR A 100 -5.39 12.08 -0.86
CA TYR A 100 -5.86 11.41 -2.08
C TYR A 100 -6.98 12.20 -2.75
N GLU A 101 -7.89 12.75 -1.97
CA GLU A 101 -8.97 13.59 -2.48
C GLU A 101 -8.43 14.80 -3.24
N ARG A 102 -7.40 15.46 -2.69
CA ARG A 102 -6.77 16.59 -3.36
C ARG A 102 -6.08 16.21 -4.66
N MET A 103 -5.52 14.99 -4.72
CA MET A 103 -4.82 14.48 -5.91
C MET A 103 -5.77 13.99 -7.00
N SER A 104 -6.94 13.52 -6.63
CA SER A 104 -7.83 12.77 -7.52
C SER A 104 -9.06 13.55 -7.96
N GLN A 105 -9.47 14.56 -7.23
CA GLN A 105 -10.69 15.31 -7.45
C GLN A 105 -11.81 14.38 -7.94
N HIS A 106 -12.57 14.62 -8.92
CA HIS A 106 -13.78 13.90 -9.33
C HIS A 106 -13.59 12.44 -9.77
N ASP A 107 -12.49 11.78 -9.41
CA ASP A 107 -12.25 10.38 -9.74
C ASP A 107 -13.16 9.46 -8.91
N VAL A 108 -13.75 8.45 -9.56
CA VAL A 108 -14.60 7.45 -8.89
C VAL A 108 -13.86 6.73 -7.77
N SER A 109 -12.55 6.47 -7.94
CA SER A 109 -11.75 5.78 -6.91
C SER A 109 -11.76 6.52 -5.57
N ARG A 110 -11.91 7.86 -5.58
CA ARG A 110 -12.02 8.65 -4.36
C ARG A 110 -13.24 8.26 -3.54
N TYR A 111 -14.38 8.09 -4.20
CA TYR A 111 -15.62 7.72 -3.53
C TYR A 111 -15.56 6.28 -3.01
N ILE A 112 -14.95 5.38 -3.77
CA ILE A 112 -14.77 4.00 -3.34
C ILE A 112 -13.92 3.95 -2.07
N LEU A 113 -12.81 4.68 -2.05
CA LEU A 113 -11.92 4.74 -0.89
C LEU A 113 -12.63 5.33 0.33
N TYR A 114 -13.39 6.40 0.12
CA TYR A 114 -14.15 7.02 1.20
C TYR A 114 -15.20 6.06 1.77
N TYR A 115 -15.87 5.31 0.89
CA TYR A 115 -16.82 4.28 1.31
C TYR A 115 -16.14 3.21 2.18
N ILE A 116 -14.99 2.70 1.73
CA ILE A 116 -14.24 1.68 2.47
C ILE A 116 -13.84 2.21 3.85
N LEU A 117 -13.33 3.44 3.90
CA LEU A 117 -12.88 4.05 5.15
C LEU A 117 -14.05 4.23 6.13
N ARG A 118 -15.14 4.82 5.67
CA ARG A 118 -16.29 5.05 6.54
C ARG A 118 -16.95 3.76 7.03
N LYS A 119 -17.01 2.75 6.17
CA LYS A 119 -17.53 1.44 6.56
C LYS A 119 -16.64 0.81 7.64
N ALA A 120 -15.34 0.90 7.49
CA ALA A 120 -14.39 0.37 8.47
C ALA A 120 -14.50 1.11 9.81
N GLU A 121 -14.83 2.40 9.79
CA GLU A 121 -15.03 3.21 10.98
C GLU A 121 -16.40 2.95 11.64
N GLY A 122 -17.26 2.18 10.98
CA GLY A 122 -18.56 1.81 11.55
C GLY A 122 -19.74 2.65 11.08
N ALA A 123 -19.62 3.36 9.95
CA ALA A 123 -20.73 4.13 9.39
C ALA A 123 -21.87 3.20 8.95
N SER A 124 -23.13 3.66 9.08
CA SER A 124 -24.28 2.88 8.65
C SER A 124 -24.37 2.81 7.13
N ASP A 125 -25.06 1.78 6.61
CA ASP A 125 -25.27 1.63 5.17
C ASP A 125 -26.00 2.82 4.55
N ASN A 126 -26.95 3.42 5.29
CA ASN A 126 -27.69 4.59 4.82
C ASN A 126 -26.75 5.80 4.66
N GLU A 127 -25.84 6.00 5.62
CA GLU A 127 -24.85 7.07 5.54
C GLU A 127 -23.94 6.86 4.33
N LEU A 128 -23.56 5.60 4.06
CA LEU A 128 -22.69 5.27 2.93
C LEU A 128 -23.37 5.51 1.58
N VAL A 129 -24.67 5.22 1.49
CA VAL A 129 -25.46 5.49 0.28
C VAL A 129 -25.52 7.00 0.00
N GLU A 130 -25.74 7.82 1.03
CA GLU A 130 -25.74 9.27 0.88
C GLU A 130 -24.41 9.79 0.36
N ILE A 131 -23.29 9.25 0.84
CA ILE A 131 -21.95 9.63 0.38
C ILE A 131 -21.79 9.34 -1.12
N LEU A 132 -22.28 8.18 -1.57
CA LEU A 132 -22.13 7.78 -2.96
C LEU A 132 -23.05 8.55 -3.91
N GLU A 133 -24.19 9.05 -3.42
CA GLU A 133 -25.12 9.84 -4.21
C GLU A 133 -24.67 11.29 -4.40
N ASP A 134 -23.84 11.79 -3.50
CA ASP A 134 -23.31 13.14 -3.58
C ASP A 134 -22.17 13.22 -4.60
#